data_27d8a8304ba35c025ffa5ada5b207387
#
_entry.id   27d8a8304ba35c025ffa5ada5b207387
#
_cell.length_a   1.000
_cell.length_b   1.000
_cell.length_c   1.000
_cell.angle_alpha   90.00
_cell.angle_beta   90.00
_cell.angle_gamma   90.00
#
_symmetry.space_group_name_H-M   'P 1'
#
loop_
_entity.id
_entity.type
_entity.pdbx_description
1 polymer ?
#
loop_
_entity_poly.entity_id
_entity_poly.type
_entity_poly.pdbx_seq_one_letter_code
_entity_poly.pdbx_strand_id
1 'polypeptide(L)' 'MKEVTSCEFNMDTACVELHFSDGSMVAISTIAVENEVAGSMYQRSELDWLIYNKPMEYAQLVLG' A
#
# COMPACT_ATOMS: atom_id res chain seq x y z
N MET A 1 7.98 -0.26 -19.52
CA MET A 1 7.26 0.14 -18.29
C MET A 1 6.96 -1.11 -17.47
N LYS A 2 7.26 -1.08 -16.18
CA LYS A 2 6.99 -2.22 -15.30
C LYS A 2 5.51 -2.38 -15.05
N GLU A 3 5.05 -3.61 -14.99
CA GLU A 3 3.68 -3.91 -14.59
C GLU A 3 3.68 -4.57 -13.22
N VAL A 4 2.67 -4.28 -12.43
CA VAL A 4 2.48 -4.93 -11.13
C VAL A 4 1.90 -6.32 -11.38
N THR A 5 2.63 -7.34 -10.96
CA THR A 5 2.19 -8.74 -11.09
C THR A 5 1.41 -9.22 -9.88
N SER A 6 1.71 -8.67 -8.70
CA SER A 6 0.95 -8.97 -7.49
C SER A 6 1.07 -7.83 -6.49
N CYS A 7 0.09 -7.75 -5.59
CA CYS A 7 0.07 -6.75 -4.53
C CYS A 7 -0.56 -7.40 -3.30
N GLU A 8 0.18 -7.46 -2.20
CA GLU A 8 -0.23 -8.14 -0.99
C GLU A 8 0.11 -7.33 0.24
N PHE A 9 -0.72 -7.45 1.27
CA PHE A 9 -0.41 -6.88 2.58
C PHE A 9 0.28 -7.92 3.45
N ASN A 10 1.48 -7.60 3.91
CA ASN A 10 2.25 -8.46 4.81
C ASN A 10 1.99 -8.00 6.25
N MET A 11 1.28 -8.81 7.02
CA MET A 11 0.92 -8.49 8.40
C MET A 11 2.13 -8.48 9.34
N ASP A 12 3.16 -9.26 9.04
CA ASP A 12 4.35 -9.35 9.89
C ASP A 12 5.17 -8.05 9.85
N THR A 13 5.24 -7.41 8.69
CA THR A 13 5.99 -6.18 8.50
C THR A 13 5.10 -4.95 8.48
N ALA A 14 3.78 -5.12 8.45
CA ALA A 14 2.80 -4.06 8.27
C ALA A 14 3.03 -3.26 6.99
N CYS A 15 3.48 -3.93 5.93
CA CYS A 15 3.77 -3.31 4.64
C CYS A 15 2.90 -3.89 3.53
N VAL A 16 2.50 -3.04 2.60
CA VAL A 16 1.88 -3.46 1.35
C VAL A 16 3.01 -3.69 0.34
N GLU A 17 3.12 -4.93 -0.15
CA GLU A 17 4.20 -5.33 -1.06
C GLU A 17 3.69 -5.39 -2.49
N LEU A 18 4.34 -4.64 -3.38
CA LEU A 18 4.07 -4.68 -4.81
C LEU A 18 5.21 -5.41 -5.51
N HIS A 19 4.85 -6.43 -6.29
CA HIS A 19 5.81 -7.18 -7.10
C HIS A 19 5.62 -6.79 -8.57
N PHE A 20 6.71 -6.56 -9.26
CA PHE A 20 6.69 -6.10 -10.65
C PHE A 20 7.17 -7.17 -11.60
N SER A 21 6.84 -7.00 -12.88
CA SER A 21 7.15 -7.95 -13.94
C SER A 21 8.65 -8.13 -14.19
N ASP A 22 9.46 -7.15 -13.82
CA ASP A 22 10.91 -7.21 -13.96
C ASP A 22 11.61 -7.91 -12.79
N GLY A 23 10.85 -8.41 -11.82
CA GLY A 23 11.39 -9.06 -10.64
C GLY A 23 11.67 -8.13 -9.46
N SER A 24 11.43 -6.83 -9.61
CA SER A 24 11.61 -5.88 -8.51
C SER A 24 10.40 -5.88 -7.59
N MET A 25 10.57 -5.31 -6.40
CA MET A 25 9.52 -5.22 -5.38
C MET A 25 9.62 -3.89 -4.66
N VAL A 26 8.46 -3.33 -4.31
CA VAL A 26 8.37 -2.15 -3.45
C VAL A 26 7.51 -2.50 -2.24
N ALA A 27 7.98 -2.15 -1.05
CA ALA A 27 7.23 -2.33 0.19
C ALA A 27 6.82 -0.96 0.73
N ILE A 28 5.52 -0.78 0.96
CA ILE A 28 4.98 0.48 1.48
C ILE A 28 4.63 0.26 2.94
N SER A 29 5.33 0.98 3.84
CA SER A 29 5.02 0.90 5.27
C SER A 29 3.69 1.60 5.56
N THR A 30 2.71 0.83 6.02
CA THR A 30 1.39 1.39 6.36
C THR A 30 1.48 2.32 7.57
N ILE A 31 2.40 2.05 8.49
CA ILE A 31 2.61 2.88 9.67
C ILE A 31 3.15 4.26 9.28
N ALA A 32 4.13 4.30 8.39
CA ALA A 32 4.69 5.56 7.91
C ALA A 32 3.64 6.38 7.16
N VAL A 33 2.83 5.72 6.32
CA VAL A 33 1.75 6.40 5.59
C VAL A 33 0.72 6.98 6.55
N GLU A 34 0.31 6.24 7.55
CA GLU A 34 -0.65 6.73 8.54
C GLU A 34 -0.14 7.96 9.27
N ASN A 35 1.15 7.99 9.59
CA ASN A 35 1.74 9.15 10.24
C ASN A 35 1.77 10.39 9.35
N GLU A 36 1.99 10.20 8.04
CA GLU A 36 2.06 11.31 7.10
C GLU A 36 0.68 11.86 6.73
N VAL A 37 -0.32 10.99 6.64
CA VAL A 37 -1.67 11.40 6.22
C VAL A 37 -2.59 11.73 7.39
N ALA A 38 -2.08 11.70 8.62
CA ALA A 38 -2.86 12.07 9.79
C ALA A 38 -3.38 13.50 9.62
N GLY A 39 -4.71 13.65 9.62
CA GLY A 39 -5.34 14.94 9.37
C GLY A 39 -5.69 15.22 7.92
N SER A 40 -5.39 14.30 7.00
CA SER A 40 -5.80 14.41 5.60
C SER A 40 -7.28 14.07 5.45
N MET A 41 -7.77 14.13 4.18
CA MET A 41 -9.17 13.79 3.87
C MET A 41 -9.48 12.30 4.06
N TYR A 42 -8.48 11.46 4.16
CA TYR A 42 -8.68 10.01 4.34
C TYR A 42 -8.64 9.65 5.81
N GLN A 43 -9.68 8.98 6.26
CA GLN A 43 -9.71 8.47 7.61
C GLN A 43 -8.92 7.16 7.69
N ARG A 44 -8.38 6.88 8.88
CA ARG A 44 -7.61 5.66 9.11
C ARG A 44 -8.41 4.40 8.79
N SER A 45 -9.69 4.38 9.11
CA SER A 45 -10.56 3.25 8.82
C SER A 45 -10.69 2.99 7.32
N GLU A 46 -10.71 4.04 6.49
CA GLU A 46 -10.77 3.89 5.04
C GLU A 46 -9.47 3.30 4.49
N LEU A 47 -8.33 3.76 5.01
CA LEU A 47 -7.03 3.23 4.61
C LEU A 47 -6.89 1.76 5.01
N ASP A 48 -7.31 1.41 6.22
CA ASP A 48 -7.27 0.03 6.69
C ASP A 48 -8.15 -0.87 5.82
N TRP A 49 -9.34 -0.41 5.45
CA TRP A 49 -10.22 -1.17 4.58
C TRP A 49 -9.56 -1.47 3.23
N LEU A 50 -8.89 -0.47 2.65
CA LEU A 50 -8.18 -0.63 1.37
C LEU A 50 -7.03 -1.64 1.49
N ILE A 51 -6.27 -1.57 2.59
CA ILE A 51 -5.15 -2.47 2.84
C ILE A 51 -5.62 -3.94 2.82
N TYR A 52 -6.73 -4.24 3.47
CA TYR A 52 -7.20 -5.62 3.58
C TYR A 52 -8.05 -6.08 2.40
N ASN A 53 -8.70 -5.18 1.70
CA ASN A 53 -9.64 -5.54 0.63
C ASN A 53 -9.13 -5.18 -0.77
N LYS A 54 -8.43 -4.05 -0.90
CA LYS A 54 -7.94 -3.55 -2.18
C LYS A 54 -6.55 -2.95 -2.05
N PRO A 55 -5.53 -3.78 -1.76
CA PRO A 55 -4.17 -3.26 -1.55
C PRO A 55 -3.60 -2.56 -2.76
N MET A 56 -4.01 -2.94 -3.98
CA MET A 56 -3.58 -2.26 -5.19
C MET A 56 -4.07 -0.81 -5.22
N GLU A 57 -5.31 -0.56 -4.84
CA GLU A 57 -5.85 0.80 -4.77
C GLU A 57 -5.15 1.61 -3.70
N TYR A 58 -4.83 0.99 -2.57
CA TYR A 58 -4.05 1.63 -1.52
C TYR A 58 -2.68 2.07 -2.04
N ALA A 59 -2.00 1.18 -2.76
CA ALA A 59 -0.70 1.48 -3.34
C ALA A 59 -0.77 2.62 -4.34
N GLN A 60 -1.78 2.64 -5.20
CA GLN A 60 -1.98 3.72 -6.17
C GLN A 60 -2.24 5.05 -5.48
N LEU A 61 -2.98 5.04 -4.39
CA LEU A 61 -3.27 6.25 -3.62
C LEU A 61 -2.00 6.84 -3.02
N VAL A 62 -1.13 6.00 -2.49
CA VAL A 62 0.10 6.41 -1.82
C VAL A 62 1.17 6.82 -2.82
N LEU A 63 1.33 6.08 -3.90
CA LEU A 63 2.40 6.31 -4.87
C LEU A 63 2.03 7.34 -5.93
N GLY A 64 0.82 7.66 -6.02
CA GLY A 64 0.45 8.71 -6.90
C GLY A 64 -0.44 8.62 -7.96
#